data_b895437112f99da17df3c89978dcd42c
#
_entry.id   b895437112f99da17df3c89978dcd42c
#
_cell.length_a   1.000
_cell.length_b   1.000
_cell.length_c   1.000
_cell.angle_alpha   90.00
_cell.angle_beta   90.00
_cell.angle_gamma   90.00
#
_symmetry.space_group_name_H-M   'P 1'
#
loop_
_entity.id
_entity.type
_entity.pdbx_description
1 polymer ?
#
loop_
_entity_poly.entity_id
_entity_poly.type
_entity_poly.pdbx_seq_one_letter_code
_entity_poly.pdbx_strand_id
1 'polypeptide(L)'
;MTITREVAGRSTCLRAAVGAVIVRDRSILATGYNGAPAGMPHCLDVGCLVYESRTPTGDLEQNCFRTIHAEMNAIAQAARNGTSIQGADIYVTHTPCIHCFKALVNTGIKRVFYGKPYKLHTLEEMRRYTGVDLVPVESPDSAPES
;
A
#
# COMPACT_ATOMS: atom_id res chain seq x y z
N MET A 1 6.11 11.14 -4.86
CA MET A 1 4.89 11.08 -4.00
C MET A 1 3.65 11.75 -4.61
N THR A 2 3.76 12.83 -5.37
CA THR A 2 2.62 13.50 -6.03
C THR A 2 1.79 12.54 -6.89
N ILE A 3 2.42 11.82 -7.82
CA ILE A 3 1.74 10.80 -8.65
C ILE A 3 1.04 9.75 -7.78
N THR A 4 1.66 9.33 -6.68
CA THR A 4 1.07 8.34 -5.77
C THR A 4 -0.22 8.86 -5.12
N ARG A 5 -0.29 10.15 -4.80
CA ARG A 5 -1.51 10.78 -4.28
C ARG A 5 -2.60 10.88 -5.34
N GLU A 6 -2.24 11.21 -6.58
CA GLU A 6 -3.20 11.22 -7.69
C GLU A 6 -3.77 9.82 -7.93
N VAL A 7 -2.94 8.79 -7.85
CA VAL A 7 -3.40 7.39 -7.92
C VAL A 7 -4.36 7.08 -6.76
N ALA A 8 -4.05 7.53 -5.54
CA ALA A 8 -4.93 7.36 -4.37
C ALA A 8 -6.31 8.01 -4.57
N GLY A 9 -6.39 9.09 -5.33
CA GLY A 9 -7.66 9.75 -5.69
C GLY A 9 -8.64 8.86 -6.46
N ARG A 10 -8.19 7.74 -7.01
CA ARG A 10 -9.03 6.73 -7.67
C ARG A 10 -9.61 5.70 -6.71
N SER A 11 -9.25 5.75 -5.44
CA SER A 11 -9.74 4.81 -4.43
C SER A 11 -11.26 4.76 -4.37
N THR A 12 -11.81 3.57 -4.24
CA THR A 12 -13.24 3.32 -4.07
C THR A 12 -13.60 2.91 -2.63
N CYS A 13 -12.67 3.09 -1.72
CA CYS A 13 -12.83 2.80 -0.30
C CYS A 13 -13.37 4.03 0.46
N LEU A 14 -14.37 3.83 1.33
CA LEU A 14 -14.93 4.88 2.18
C LEU A 14 -14.08 5.20 3.41
N ARG A 15 -13.15 4.31 3.80
CA ARG A 15 -12.39 4.42 5.04
C ARG A 15 -11.09 5.18 4.88
N ALA A 16 -10.39 4.97 3.76
CA ALA A 16 -9.14 5.65 3.44
C ALA A 16 -8.86 5.58 1.94
N ALA A 17 -8.28 6.63 1.39
CA ALA A 17 -7.77 6.64 0.02
C ALA A 17 -6.27 6.34 0.07
N VAL A 18 -5.87 5.19 -0.47
CA VAL A 18 -4.49 4.73 -0.52
C VAL A 18 -4.07 4.52 -1.96
N GLY A 19 -2.87 4.97 -2.31
CA GLY A 19 -2.27 4.77 -3.62
C GLY A 19 -0.88 4.16 -3.50
N ALA A 20 -0.50 3.40 -4.51
CA ALA A 20 0.81 2.77 -4.65
C ALA A 20 1.33 2.92 -6.07
N VAL A 21 2.62 3.20 -6.22
CA VAL A 21 3.31 3.32 -7.52
C VAL A 21 4.63 2.58 -7.44
N ILE A 22 4.83 1.60 -8.32
CA ILE A 22 6.07 0.84 -8.41
C ILE A 22 6.94 1.44 -9.50
N VAL A 23 8.20 1.73 -9.18
CA VAL A 23 9.13 2.47 -10.03
C VAL A 23 10.48 1.75 -10.09
N ARG A 24 11.09 1.69 -11.26
CA ARG A 24 12.47 1.29 -11.47
C ARG A 24 13.06 2.14 -12.58
N ASP A 25 14.30 2.61 -12.39
CA ASP A 25 15.03 3.43 -13.38
C ASP A 25 14.22 4.62 -13.90
N ARG A 26 13.53 5.34 -12.99
CA ARG A 26 12.65 6.49 -13.28
C ARG A 26 11.42 6.15 -14.14
N SER A 27 11.14 4.88 -14.36
CA SER A 27 9.95 4.43 -15.09
C SER A 27 8.92 3.85 -14.14
N ILE A 28 7.67 4.23 -14.31
CA ILE A 28 6.54 3.62 -13.59
C ILE A 28 6.27 2.26 -14.22
N LEU A 29 6.31 1.22 -13.40
CA LEU A 29 6.07 -0.16 -13.82
C LEU A 29 4.63 -0.60 -13.57
N ALA A 30 4.05 -0.17 -12.45
CA ALA A 30 2.68 -0.49 -12.08
C ALA A 30 2.14 0.54 -11.09
N THR A 31 0.84 0.64 -11.04
CA THR A 31 0.10 1.47 -10.07
C THR A 31 -0.97 0.64 -9.39
N GLY A 32 -1.41 1.07 -8.22
CA GLY A 32 -2.52 0.47 -7.51
C GLY A 32 -3.19 1.48 -6.59
N TYR A 33 -4.48 1.36 -6.42
CA TYR A 33 -5.26 2.05 -5.40
C TYR A 33 -6.14 1.04 -4.67
N ASN A 34 -6.55 1.34 -3.46
CA ASN A 34 -7.39 0.43 -2.71
C ASN A 34 -8.83 0.45 -3.24
N GLY A 35 -9.38 -0.73 -3.50
CA GLY A 35 -10.70 -0.89 -4.09
C GLY A 35 -11.14 -2.33 -4.18
N ALA A 36 -12.39 -2.55 -4.57
CA ALA A 36 -12.96 -3.87 -4.73
C ALA A 36 -12.30 -4.62 -5.91
N PRO A 37 -12.25 -5.97 -5.85
CA PRO A 37 -11.85 -6.79 -6.98
C PRO A 37 -12.71 -6.53 -8.22
N ALA A 38 -12.14 -6.77 -9.40
CA ALA A 38 -12.87 -6.64 -10.65
C ALA A 38 -14.16 -7.49 -10.63
N GLY A 39 -15.28 -6.89 -11.03
CA GLY A 39 -16.59 -7.54 -11.03
C GLY A 39 -17.37 -7.47 -9.72
N MET A 40 -16.76 -7.02 -8.63
CA MET A 40 -17.47 -6.75 -7.38
C MET A 40 -17.92 -5.28 -7.28
N PRO A 41 -19.06 -5.00 -6.61
CA PRO A 41 -19.45 -3.62 -6.34
C PRO A 41 -18.45 -2.93 -5.41
N HIS A 42 -18.25 -1.64 -5.61
CA HIS A 42 -17.36 -0.83 -4.80
C HIS A 42 -17.97 -0.45 -3.44
N CYS A 43 -17.13 -0.21 -2.45
CA CYS A 43 -17.60 0.31 -1.15
C CYS A 43 -18.35 1.64 -1.29
N LEU A 44 -17.98 2.48 -2.25
CA LEU A 44 -18.70 3.73 -2.55
C LEU A 44 -20.17 3.50 -2.95
N ASP A 45 -20.48 2.36 -3.58
CA ASP A 45 -21.82 2.05 -4.09
C ASP A 45 -22.67 1.31 -3.06
N VAL A 46 -22.08 0.38 -2.30
CA VAL A 46 -22.82 -0.57 -1.44
C VAL A 46 -22.35 -0.59 0.01
N GLY A 47 -21.42 0.27 0.39
CA GLY A 47 -20.84 0.31 1.73
C GLY A 47 -19.69 -0.69 1.94
N CYS A 48 -19.01 -0.54 3.08
CA CYS A 48 -17.93 -1.43 3.47
C CYS A 48 -18.49 -2.74 4.05
N LEU A 49 -17.80 -3.84 3.76
CA LEU A 49 -18.06 -5.15 4.39
C LEU A 49 -17.04 -5.35 5.52
N VAL A 50 -17.31 -4.74 6.66
CA VAL A 50 -16.40 -4.72 7.81
C VAL A 50 -16.48 -6.03 8.58
N TYR A 51 -15.33 -6.59 8.93
CA TYR A 51 -15.21 -7.70 9.88
C TYR A 51 -14.14 -7.38 10.92
N GLU A 52 -14.25 -8.04 12.07
CA GLU A 52 -13.28 -7.93 13.15
C GLU A 52 -12.35 -9.14 13.15
N SER A 53 -11.08 -8.89 13.38
CA SER A 53 -10.06 -9.91 13.61
C SER A 53 -9.24 -9.55 14.85
N ARG A 54 -8.58 -10.54 15.43
CA ARG A 54 -7.63 -10.31 16.53
C ARG A 54 -6.21 -10.45 16.03
N THR A 55 -5.36 -9.52 16.46
CA THR A 55 -3.91 -9.64 16.27
C THR A 55 -3.37 -10.77 17.16
N PRO A 56 -2.14 -11.25 16.91
CA PRO A 56 -1.46 -12.17 17.81
C PRO A 56 -1.29 -11.64 19.24
N THR A 57 -1.30 -10.32 19.42
CA THR A 57 -1.25 -9.65 20.74
C THR A 57 -2.62 -9.48 21.40
N GLY A 58 -3.70 -9.93 20.72
CA GLY A 58 -5.07 -9.91 21.25
C GLY A 58 -5.87 -8.65 20.95
N ASP A 59 -5.28 -7.65 20.27
CA ASP A 59 -5.95 -6.42 19.89
C ASP A 59 -7.01 -6.68 18.80
N LEU A 60 -8.14 -5.97 18.89
CA LEU A 60 -9.17 -6.02 17.85
C LEU A 60 -8.81 -5.11 16.69
N GLU A 61 -8.91 -5.64 15.49
CA GLU A 61 -8.75 -4.90 14.24
C GLU A 61 -10.02 -5.00 13.39
N GLN A 62 -10.43 -3.88 12.83
CA GLN A 62 -11.50 -3.83 11.85
C GLN A 62 -10.93 -3.74 10.44
N ASN A 63 -11.32 -4.66 9.59
CA ASN A 63 -10.89 -4.74 8.21
C ASN A 63 -12.10 -4.77 7.27
N CYS A 64 -11.93 -4.31 6.03
CA CYS A 64 -12.96 -4.45 5.01
C CYS A 64 -12.65 -5.67 4.15
N PHE A 65 -13.56 -6.63 4.11
CA PHE A 65 -13.43 -7.85 3.31
C PHE A 65 -13.47 -7.58 1.80
N ARG A 66 -14.11 -6.49 1.39
CA ARG A 66 -14.30 -6.13 -0.02
C ARG A 66 -13.05 -5.50 -0.64
N THR A 67 -12.27 -4.76 0.14
CA THR A 67 -11.19 -3.93 -0.39
C THR A 67 -9.87 -4.70 -0.51
N ILE A 68 -9.27 -4.69 -1.69
CA ILE A 68 -7.87 -5.05 -1.91
C ILE A 68 -7.02 -3.81 -1.64
N HIS A 69 -5.92 -3.96 -0.93
CA HIS A 69 -5.00 -2.86 -0.64
C HIS A 69 -4.27 -2.38 -1.91
N ALA A 70 -3.88 -1.11 -1.92
CA ALA A 70 -3.24 -0.47 -3.07
C ALA A 70 -1.97 -1.20 -3.52
N GLU A 71 -1.15 -1.65 -2.59
CA GLU A 71 0.09 -2.37 -2.84
C GLU A 71 -0.19 -3.71 -3.55
N MET A 72 -1.18 -4.44 -3.09
CA MET A 72 -1.59 -5.71 -3.70
C MET A 72 -2.17 -5.50 -5.09
N ASN A 73 -2.92 -4.42 -5.32
CA ASN A 73 -3.41 -4.05 -6.65
C ASN A 73 -2.25 -3.67 -7.59
N ALA A 74 -1.22 -2.98 -7.10
CA ALA A 74 -0.03 -2.68 -7.91
C ALA A 74 0.73 -3.96 -8.30
N ILE A 75 0.90 -4.91 -7.37
CA ILE A 75 1.50 -6.22 -7.65
C ILE A 75 0.65 -6.99 -8.67
N ALA A 76 -0.66 -7.03 -8.49
CA ALA A 76 -1.59 -7.72 -9.42
C ALA A 76 -1.55 -7.10 -10.81
N GLN A 77 -1.48 -5.77 -10.93
CA GLN A 77 -1.34 -5.09 -12.22
C GLN A 77 -0.01 -5.48 -12.91
N ALA A 78 1.10 -5.47 -12.18
CA ALA A 78 2.39 -5.91 -12.71
C ALA A 78 2.34 -7.35 -13.20
N ALA A 79 1.77 -8.26 -12.41
CA ALA A 79 1.62 -9.66 -12.76
C ALA A 79 0.74 -9.85 -14.00
N ARG A 80 -0.40 -9.17 -14.08
CA ARG A 80 -1.31 -9.21 -15.22
C ARG A 80 -0.64 -8.75 -16.51
N ASN A 81 0.23 -7.75 -16.43
CA ASN A 81 0.93 -7.17 -17.59
C ASN A 81 2.25 -7.90 -17.90
N GLY A 82 2.64 -8.92 -17.14
CA GLY A 82 3.91 -9.62 -17.31
C GLY A 82 5.13 -8.73 -17.01
N THR A 83 4.98 -7.71 -16.18
CA THR A 83 6.03 -6.76 -15.85
C THR A 83 6.75 -7.19 -14.59
N SER A 84 8.05 -7.49 -14.69
CA SER A 84 8.87 -7.78 -13.52
C SER A 84 9.08 -6.53 -12.68
N ILE A 85 8.80 -6.64 -11.38
CA ILE A 85 9.02 -5.58 -10.40
C ILE A 85 10.22 -5.87 -9.48
N GLN A 86 10.97 -6.92 -9.76
CA GLN A 86 12.18 -7.26 -9.01
C GLN A 86 13.18 -6.11 -9.05
N GLY A 87 13.72 -5.77 -7.90
CA GLY A 87 14.69 -4.68 -7.76
C GLY A 87 14.09 -3.26 -7.85
N ALA A 88 12.76 -3.16 -7.97
CA ALA A 88 12.07 -1.87 -8.01
C ALA A 88 11.87 -1.27 -6.61
N ASP A 89 11.47 -0.02 -6.58
CA ASP A 89 11.00 0.71 -5.42
C ASP A 89 9.48 0.86 -5.48
N ILE A 90 8.83 0.95 -4.34
CA ILE A 90 7.41 1.28 -4.26
C ILE A 90 7.19 2.56 -3.45
N TYR A 91 6.34 3.45 -3.96
CA TYR A 91 5.86 4.64 -3.29
C TYR A 91 4.42 4.40 -2.85
N VAL A 92 4.12 4.59 -1.58
CA VAL A 92 2.79 4.40 -1.00
C VAL A 92 2.39 5.61 -0.16
N THR A 93 1.11 5.96 -0.18
CA THR A 93 0.61 7.09 0.62
C THR A 93 0.66 6.81 2.12
N HIS A 94 0.56 5.54 2.51
CA HIS A 94 0.62 5.05 3.89
C HIS A 94 1.59 3.88 3.99
N THR A 95 2.17 3.65 5.17
CA THR A 95 2.98 2.45 5.39
C THR A 95 2.17 1.20 5.08
N PRO A 96 2.73 0.21 4.36
CA PRO A 96 2.06 -1.06 4.11
C PRO A 96 1.69 -1.78 5.40
N CYS A 97 0.56 -2.50 5.39
CA CYS A 97 0.30 -3.45 6.46
C CYS A 97 1.26 -4.65 6.37
N ILE A 98 1.32 -5.46 7.42
CA ILE A 98 2.23 -6.61 7.49
C ILE A 98 2.02 -7.60 6.32
N HIS A 99 0.78 -7.80 5.88
CA HIS A 99 0.47 -8.71 4.77
C HIS A 99 0.99 -8.18 3.43
N CYS A 100 0.77 -6.89 3.15
CA CYS A 100 1.31 -6.24 1.95
C CYS A 100 2.83 -6.21 1.97
N PHE A 101 3.43 -5.90 3.12
CA PHE A 101 4.89 -5.86 3.25
C PHE A 101 5.53 -7.23 2.95
N LYS A 102 4.99 -8.32 3.49
CA LYS A 102 5.47 -9.67 3.17
C LYS A 102 5.42 -9.99 1.67
N ALA A 103 4.32 -9.60 1.01
CA ALA A 103 4.19 -9.80 -0.43
C ALA A 103 5.22 -8.97 -1.20
N LEU A 104 5.42 -7.70 -0.83
CA LEU A 104 6.43 -6.83 -1.45
C LEU A 104 7.84 -7.39 -1.29
N VAL A 105 8.19 -7.92 -0.13
CA VAL A 105 9.48 -8.58 0.10
C VAL A 105 9.71 -9.71 -0.92
N ASN A 106 8.73 -10.58 -1.10
CA ASN A 106 8.85 -11.73 -2.00
C ASN A 106 8.82 -11.35 -3.50
N THR A 107 8.34 -10.17 -3.84
CA THR A 107 8.44 -9.64 -5.22
C THR A 107 9.82 -9.07 -5.55
N GLY A 108 10.69 -8.95 -4.57
CA GLY A 108 12.03 -8.37 -4.73
C GLY A 108 12.07 -6.85 -4.71
N ILE A 109 11.05 -6.18 -4.17
CA ILE A 109 11.08 -4.73 -3.90
C ILE A 109 12.22 -4.42 -2.95
N LYS A 110 12.98 -3.36 -3.25
CA LYS A 110 14.14 -2.94 -2.45
C LYS A 110 13.81 -1.92 -1.39
N ARG A 111 13.00 -0.92 -1.75
CA ARG A 111 12.68 0.21 -0.87
C ARG A 111 11.19 0.51 -0.93
N VAL A 112 10.63 0.82 0.24
CA VAL A 112 9.26 1.30 0.40
C VAL A 112 9.31 2.75 0.86
N PHE A 113 8.93 3.66 -0.01
CA PHE A 113 8.78 5.08 0.30
C PHE A 113 7.34 5.34 0.72
N TYR A 114 7.12 5.86 1.93
CA TYR A 114 5.78 6.07 2.46
C TYR A 114 5.53 7.51 2.92
N GLY A 115 4.29 7.94 2.83
CA GLY A 115 3.86 9.25 3.32
C GLY A 115 3.48 9.21 4.80
N LYS A 116 2.30 8.66 5.11
CA LYS A 116 1.81 8.57 6.49
C LYS A 116 2.26 7.28 7.17
N PRO A 117 2.82 7.34 8.38
CA PRO A 117 3.12 6.13 9.14
C PRO A 117 1.84 5.43 9.60
N TYR A 118 1.83 4.10 9.49
CA TYR A 118 0.75 3.24 9.98
C TYR A 118 1.37 1.95 10.54
N LYS A 119 1.18 1.68 11.83
CA LYS A 119 1.65 0.46 12.51
C LYS A 119 3.12 0.08 12.19
N LEU A 120 4.03 1.04 12.12
CA LEU A 120 5.44 0.83 11.77
C LEU A 120 6.12 -0.24 12.64
N HIS A 121 5.77 -0.30 13.94
CA HIS A 121 6.33 -1.25 14.89
C HIS A 121 6.16 -2.71 14.46
N THR A 122 5.10 -3.04 13.71
CA THR A 122 4.87 -4.40 13.22
C THR A 122 5.82 -4.79 12.08
N LEU A 123 6.41 -3.81 11.41
CA LEU A 123 7.31 -4.01 10.28
C LEU A 123 8.80 -4.02 10.67
N GLU A 124 9.15 -3.43 11.82
CA GLU A 124 10.55 -3.24 12.23
C GLU A 124 11.31 -4.57 12.39
N GLU A 125 10.70 -5.57 12.98
CA GLU A 125 11.31 -6.89 13.11
C GLU A 125 11.57 -7.51 11.73
N MET A 126 10.55 -7.51 10.87
CA MET A 126 10.63 -8.10 9.54
C MET A 126 11.66 -7.39 8.66
N ARG A 127 11.73 -6.07 8.75
CA ARG A 127 12.71 -5.25 8.05
C ARG A 127 14.15 -5.68 8.36
N ARG A 128 14.46 -6.01 9.61
CA ARG A 128 15.80 -6.43 10.02
C ARG A 128 16.28 -7.67 9.28
N TYR A 129 15.37 -8.60 8.98
CA TYR A 129 15.70 -9.85 8.30
C TYR A 129 15.66 -9.75 6.78
N THR A 130 14.82 -8.88 6.24
CA THR A 130 14.56 -8.83 4.78
C THR A 130 15.44 -7.85 4.04
N GLY A 131 16.06 -6.90 4.74
CA GLY A 131 16.87 -5.85 4.12
C GLY A 131 16.08 -4.86 3.25
N VAL A 132 14.73 -4.89 3.30
CA VAL A 132 13.89 -3.90 2.61
C VAL A 132 13.86 -2.61 3.43
N ASP A 133 14.22 -1.50 2.81
CA ASP A 133 14.23 -0.19 3.47
C ASP A 133 12.84 0.43 3.51
N LEU A 134 12.47 0.96 4.67
CA LEU A 134 11.30 1.81 4.87
C LEU A 134 11.75 3.26 4.97
N VAL A 135 11.37 4.08 4.00
CA VAL A 135 11.84 5.46 3.87
C VAL A 135 10.65 6.42 3.96
N PRO A 136 10.57 7.27 5.01
CA PRO A 136 9.55 8.30 5.08
C PRO A 136 9.79 9.35 4.01
N VAL A 137 8.72 9.82 3.36
CA VAL A 137 8.75 10.92 2.41
C VAL A 137 7.92 12.06 3.00
N GLU A 138 8.55 13.17 3.30
CA GLU A 138 7.86 14.36 3.81
C GLU A 138 6.81 14.86 2.81
N SER A 139 5.65 15.20 3.33
CA SER A 139 4.63 15.89 2.55
C SER A 139 5.09 17.32 2.27
N PRO A 140 4.92 17.84 1.05
CA PRO A 140 5.17 19.28 0.82
C PRO A 140 4.30 20.19 1.69
N ASP A 141 3.22 19.66 2.26
CA ASP A 141 2.30 20.35 3.17
C ASP A 141 2.76 20.33 4.64
N SER A 142 3.91 19.71 4.95
CA SER A 142 4.52 19.68 6.29
C SER A 142 5.52 20.82 6.50
N ALA A 143 5.35 21.96 5.80
CA ALA A 143 6.07 23.16 6.17
C ALA A 143 5.67 23.53 7.61
N PRO A 144 6.61 23.81 8.52
CA PRO A 144 6.26 24.24 9.86
C PRO A 144 5.44 25.53 9.75
N GLU A 145 4.26 25.51 10.35
CA GLU A 145 3.53 26.74 10.60
C GLU A 145 4.45 27.62 11.44
N SER A 146 4.95 28.67 10.80
CA SER A 146 5.73 29.71 11.43
C SER A 146 4.85 30.63 12.28
#